data_8f21da93eee9e3ff399308dba55937d4
#
_entry.id   8f21da93eee9e3ff399308dba55937d4
#
_cell.length_a   1.000
_cell.length_b   1.000
_cell.length_c   1.000
_cell.angle_alpha   90.00
_cell.angle_beta   90.00
_cell.angle_gamma   90.00
#
_symmetry.space_group_name_H-M   'P 1'
#
loop_
_entity.id
_entity.type
_entity.pdbx_description
1 polymer ?
#
loop_
_entity_poly.entity_id
_entity_poly.type
_entity_poly.pdbx_seq_one_letter_code
_entity_poly.pdbx_strand_id
1 'polypeptide(L)'
;TRIESSAASDVYKRQIYRAIAICNIVIGADISSLEGDQGAMTHTQGQAHALRALMHFDLLQDYGQHFISGAGGAGALGVPYVKTYKDPANLSPARDTAGSNLNDIVGDLQTGISMMNDAYNVSTSYMTKMGAYAILARAALYGGAADSSLYATATSAAEWVMNNGSASPASAAGFKATYYTD
;
A
#
# COMPACT_ATOMS: atom_id res chain seq x y z
N THR A 1 4.68 5.88 31.30
CA THR A 1 5.06 5.00 30.17
C THR A 1 3.87 4.68 29.25
N ARG A 2 2.67 4.37 29.79
CA ARG A 2 1.47 4.05 28.97
C ARG A 2 0.87 5.28 28.26
N ILE A 3 0.94 6.45 28.87
CA ILE A 3 0.46 7.72 28.31
C ILE A 3 1.40 8.19 27.18
N GLU A 4 2.70 8.04 27.34
CA GLU A 4 3.69 8.40 26.31
C GLU A 4 3.60 7.51 25.07
N SER A 5 3.33 6.20 25.24
CA SER A 5 3.15 5.28 24.11
C SER A 5 1.86 5.57 23.32
N SER A 6 0.79 6.00 23.98
CA SER A 6 -0.45 6.40 23.31
C SER A 6 -0.30 7.70 22.51
N ALA A 7 0.42 8.69 23.06
CA ALA A 7 0.70 9.95 22.38
C ALA A 7 1.58 9.74 21.14
N ALA A 8 2.61 8.91 21.22
CA ALA A 8 3.46 8.56 20.09
C ALA A 8 2.68 7.83 18.98
N SER A 9 1.81 6.89 19.36
CA SER A 9 0.92 6.18 18.44
C SER A 9 -0.04 7.13 17.72
N ASP A 10 -0.63 8.10 18.44
CA ASP A 10 -1.51 9.10 17.86
C ASP A 10 -0.78 10.05 16.89
N VAL A 11 0.47 10.43 17.21
CA VAL A 11 1.32 11.24 16.32
C VAL A 11 1.61 10.46 15.04
N TYR A 12 2.01 9.20 15.12
CA TYR A 12 2.29 8.34 13.98
C TYR A 12 1.06 8.18 13.07
N LYS A 13 -0.10 7.87 13.65
CA LYS A 13 -1.36 7.78 12.93
C LYS A 13 -1.68 9.06 12.15
N ARG A 14 -1.53 10.23 12.79
CA ARG A 14 -1.76 11.53 12.14
C ARG A 14 -0.78 11.78 10.98
N GLN A 15 0.47 11.38 11.13
CA GLN A 15 1.48 11.50 10.07
C GLN A 15 1.10 10.68 8.84
N ILE A 16 0.63 9.44 9.04
CA ILE A 16 0.18 8.58 7.93
C ILE A 16 -1.03 9.22 7.23
N TYR A 17 -2.04 9.68 7.95
CA TYR A 17 -3.19 10.34 7.32
C TYR A 17 -2.84 11.65 6.61
N ARG A 18 -1.79 12.37 7.05
CA ARG A 18 -1.26 13.52 6.29
C ARG A 18 -0.63 13.08 4.96
N ALA A 19 0.12 12.00 4.94
CA ALA A 19 0.67 11.44 3.72
C ALA A 19 -0.45 10.98 2.77
N ILE A 20 -1.49 10.32 3.28
CA ILE A 20 -2.69 9.94 2.52
C ILE A 20 -3.37 11.18 1.92
N ALA A 21 -3.49 12.27 2.68
CA ALA A 21 -4.07 13.52 2.18
C ALA A 21 -3.28 14.10 1.00
N ILE A 22 -1.95 14.03 1.03
CA ILE A 22 -1.09 14.43 -0.10
C ILE A 22 -1.33 13.53 -1.31
N CYS A 23 -1.39 12.21 -1.12
CA CYS A 23 -1.71 11.28 -2.20
C CYS A 23 -3.07 11.61 -2.82
N ASN A 24 -4.09 11.91 -2.02
CA ASN A 24 -5.42 12.26 -2.50
C ASN A 24 -5.44 13.56 -3.31
N ILE A 25 -4.60 14.56 -2.96
CA ILE A 25 -4.44 15.77 -3.78
C ILE A 25 -3.88 15.42 -5.16
N VAL A 26 -2.83 14.60 -5.21
CA VAL A 26 -2.21 14.19 -6.48
C VAL A 26 -3.18 13.37 -7.33
N ILE A 27 -3.87 12.40 -6.73
CA ILE A 27 -4.84 11.54 -7.43
C ILE A 27 -6.03 12.35 -7.96
N GLY A 28 -6.49 13.33 -7.19
CA GLY A 28 -7.64 14.18 -7.54
C GLY A 28 -7.32 15.30 -8.53
N ALA A 29 -6.06 15.50 -8.91
CA ALA A 29 -5.67 16.51 -9.88
C ALA A 29 -6.16 16.15 -11.29
N ASP A 30 -6.81 17.11 -11.97
CA ASP A 30 -7.13 16.98 -13.39
C ASP A 30 -5.86 17.25 -14.23
N ILE A 31 -5.09 16.19 -14.45
CA ILE A 31 -3.83 16.27 -15.21
C ILE A 31 -4.06 16.63 -16.68
N SER A 32 -5.26 16.39 -17.23
CA SER A 32 -5.57 16.73 -18.62
C SER A 32 -5.59 18.24 -18.89
N SER A 33 -5.83 19.03 -17.83
CA SER A 33 -5.83 20.50 -17.85
C SER A 33 -4.43 21.12 -17.65
N LEU A 34 -3.43 20.31 -17.32
CA LEU A 34 -2.07 20.78 -17.03
C LEU A 34 -1.17 20.68 -18.26
N GLU A 35 -0.30 21.69 -18.42
CA GLU A 35 0.75 21.64 -19.42
C GLU A 35 1.90 20.72 -18.97
N GLY A 36 2.48 19.97 -19.90
CA GLY A 36 3.65 19.13 -19.65
C GLY A 36 3.48 17.69 -20.16
N ASP A 37 4.36 16.80 -19.69
CA ASP A 37 4.35 15.39 -20.07
C ASP A 37 3.23 14.64 -19.34
N GLN A 38 2.15 14.35 -20.07
CA GLN A 38 0.98 13.61 -19.56
C GLN A 38 1.33 12.21 -19.10
N GLY A 39 2.34 11.56 -19.72
CA GLY A 39 2.82 10.25 -19.30
C GLY A 39 3.51 10.30 -17.93
N ALA A 40 4.34 11.31 -17.69
CA ALA A 40 4.98 11.53 -16.39
C ALA A 40 3.95 11.87 -15.30
N MET A 41 2.94 12.67 -15.63
CA MET A 41 1.86 13.00 -14.70
C MET A 41 1.02 11.76 -14.33
N THR A 42 0.65 10.95 -15.33
CA THR A 42 -0.05 9.68 -15.11
C THR A 42 0.77 8.73 -14.25
N HIS A 43 2.09 8.60 -14.52
CA HIS A 43 3.00 7.82 -13.69
C HIS A 43 3.00 8.31 -12.23
N THR A 44 3.05 9.62 -12.00
CA THR A 44 3.03 10.23 -10.67
C THR A 44 1.71 9.94 -9.94
N GLN A 45 0.57 9.98 -10.64
CA GLN A 45 -0.71 9.58 -10.03
C GLN A 45 -0.71 8.08 -9.69
N GLY A 46 -0.12 7.23 -10.53
CA GLY A 46 0.07 5.82 -10.24
C GLY A 46 0.90 5.58 -8.97
N GLN A 47 1.99 6.34 -8.80
CA GLN A 47 2.78 6.32 -7.57
C GLN A 47 1.95 6.74 -6.35
N ALA A 48 1.12 7.77 -6.48
CA ALA A 48 0.26 8.24 -5.39
C ALA A 48 -0.79 7.19 -4.98
N HIS A 49 -1.39 6.46 -5.93
CA HIS A 49 -2.26 5.33 -5.64
C HIS A 49 -1.54 4.24 -4.84
N ALA A 50 -0.36 3.81 -5.28
CA ALA A 50 0.42 2.78 -4.60
C ALA A 50 0.86 3.22 -3.19
N LEU A 51 1.26 4.49 -3.01
CA LEU A 51 1.60 5.05 -1.70
C LEU A 51 0.38 5.14 -0.78
N ARG A 52 -0.78 5.55 -1.29
CA ARG A 52 -2.03 5.59 -0.51
C ARG A 52 -2.39 4.19 0.00
N ALA A 53 -2.28 3.20 -0.85
CA ALA A 53 -2.51 1.81 -0.48
C ALA A 53 -1.55 1.32 0.61
N LEU A 54 -0.24 1.60 0.47
CA LEU A 54 0.77 1.26 1.48
C LEU A 54 0.45 1.89 2.83
N MET A 55 0.13 3.20 2.85
CA MET A 55 -0.21 3.93 4.08
C MET A 55 -1.47 3.37 4.77
N HIS A 56 -2.50 3.02 4.00
CA HIS A 56 -3.68 2.38 4.58
C HIS A 56 -3.41 0.94 5.03
N PHE A 57 -2.52 0.23 4.36
CA PHE A 57 -2.11 -1.11 4.79
C PHE A 57 -1.36 -1.07 6.13
N ASP A 58 -0.45 -0.13 6.31
CA ASP A 58 0.23 0.09 7.59
C ASP A 58 -0.78 0.47 8.69
N LEU A 59 -1.73 1.39 8.39
CA LEU A 59 -2.80 1.73 9.34
C LEU A 59 -3.66 0.52 9.69
N LEU A 60 -3.98 -0.34 8.73
CA LEU A 60 -4.79 -1.53 8.97
C LEU A 60 -4.05 -2.51 9.90
N GLN A 61 -2.75 -2.71 9.69
CA GLN A 61 -1.94 -3.59 10.51
C GLN A 61 -1.76 -3.08 11.94
N ASP A 62 -1.56 -1.76 12.10
CA ASP A 62 -1.25 -1.16 13.42
C ASP A 62 -2.50 -0.81 14.24
N TYR A 63 -3.63 -0.47 13.58
CA TYR A 63 -4.82 0.08 14.24
C TYR A 63 -6.12 -0.67 13.91
N GLY A 64 -6.10 -1.58 12.94
CA GLY A 64 -7.22 -2.47 12.63
C GLY A 64 -7.32 -3.61 13.65
N GLN A 65 -8.46 -4.30 13.66
CA GLN A 65 -8.56 -5.60 14.31
C GLN A 65 -7.90 -6.67 13.42
N HIS A 66 -7.44 -7.75 14.04
CA HIS A 66 -6.81 -8.83 13.30
C HIS A 66 -7.73 -9.41 12.22
N PHE A 67 -7.22 -9.51 11.00
CA PHE A 67 -7.88 -10.12 9.87
C PHE A 67 -7.66 -11.64 9.87
N ILE A 68 -8.29 -12.32 10.85
CA ILE A 68 -8.12 -13.76 11.07
C ILE A 68 -9.49 -14.43 10.95
N SER A 69 -9.56 -15.49 10.17
CA SER A 69 -10.74 -16.35 10.11
C SER A 69 -11.08 -16.90 11.49
N GLY A 70 -12.34 -16.80 11.91
CA GLY A 70 -12.80 -17.19 13.26
C GLY A 70 -12.67 -16.11 14.33
N ALA A 71 -11.98 -14.98 14.07
CA ALA A 71 -11.84 -13.85 14.98
C ALA A 71 -12.26 -12.52 14.34
N GLY A 72 -13.42 -12.51 13.64
CA GLY A 72 -13.95 -11.37 12.92
C GLY A 72 -13.69 -11.42 11.41
N GLY A 73 -12.58 -11.97 10.95
CA GLY A 73 -12.26 -12.15 9.53
C GLY A 73 -12.43 -10.85 8.74
N ALA A 74 -13.04 -10.93 7.56
CA ALA A 74 -13.31 -9.77 6.70
C ALA A 74 -14.24 -8.73 7.34
N GLY A 75 -15.11 -9.12 8.28
CA GLY A 75 -16.01 -8.24 9.03
C GLY A 75 -15.35 -7.56 10.24
N ALA A 76 -14.11 -7.88 10.58
CA ALA A 76 -13.38 -7.21 11.66
C ALA A 76 -13.27 -5.70 11.39
N LEU A 77 -13.19 -4.89 12.47
CA LEU A 77 -13.07 -3.43 12.32
C LEU A 77 -11.69 -3.06 11.76
N GLY A 78 -11.70 -2.47 10.58
CA GLY A 78 -10.54 -1.89 9.93
C GLY A 78 -10.26 -0.45 10.37
N VAL A 79 -9.90 0.39 9.43
CA VAL A 79 -9.63 1.83 9.60
C VAL A 79 -10.44 2.64 8.59
N PRO A 80 -10.64 3.96 8.80
CA PRO A 80 -11.23 4.79 7.77
C PRO A 80 -10.36 4.81 6.49
N TYR A 81 -10.92 4.40 5.34
CA TYR A 81 -10.22 4.47 4.06
C TYR A 81 -10.55 5.78 3.35
N VAL A 82 -9.61 6.73 3.38
CA VAL A 82 -9.83 8.10 2.90
C VAL A 82 -9.37 8.23 1.45
N LYS A 83 -10.33 8.39 0.51
CA LYS A 83 -10.08 8.46 -0.94
C LYS A 83 -10.04 9.88 -1.50
N THR A 84 -10.55 10.85 -0.74
CA THR A 84 -10.72 12.24 -1.21
C THR A 84 -10.11 13.21 -0.21
N TYR A 85 -9.42 14.23 -0.72
CA TYR A 85 -8.90 15.30 0.14
C TYR A 85 -10.03 16.24 0.57
N LYS A 86 -10.18 16.43 1.89
CA LYS A 86 -11.19 17.32 2.48
C LYS A 86 -12.58 17.12 1.91
N ASP A 87 -13.07 15.88 1.89
CA ASP A 87 -14.45 15.61 1.50
C ASP A 87 -15.42 16.33 2.45
N PRO A 88 -16.16 17.36 1.97
CA PRO A 88 -17.05 18.11 2.82
C PRO A 88 -18.26 17.31 3.31
N ALA A 89 -18.60 16.22 2.61
CA ALA A 89 -19.69 15.32 3.00
C ALA A 89 -19.25 14.33 4.09
N ASN A 90 -17.94 14.13 4.29
CA ASN A 90 -17.42 13.12 5.23
C ASN A 90 -16.12 13.58 5.91
N LEU A 91 -16.21 14.62 6.73
CA LEU A 91 -15.06 15.15 7.47
C LEU A 91 -14.59 14.25 8.63
N SER A 92 -15.42 13.32 9.06
CA SER A 92 -15.13 12.38 10.15
C SER A 92 -15.56 10.96 9.73
N PRO A 93 -14.84 10.32 8.81
CA PRO A 93 -15.21 9.02 8.29
C PRO A 93 -15.21 7.96 9.40
N ALA A 94 -16.24 7.10 9.38
CA ALA A 94 -16.30 5.93 10.23
C ALA A 94 -15.22 4.91 9.85
N ARG A 95 -14.96 3.96 10.74
CA ARG A 95 -14.09 2.82 10.42
C ARG A 95 -14.81 1.89 9.44
N ASP A 96 -14.10 1.49 8.42
CA ASP A 96 -14.52 0.43 7.50
C ASP A 96 -14.28 -0.95 8.10
N THR A 97 -14.75 -2.00 7.43
CA THR A 97 -14.33 -3.36 7.77
C THR A 97 -12.92 -3.64 7.24
N ALA A 98 -12.21 -4.56 7.89
CA ALA A 98 -10.87 -4.98 7.44
C ALA A 98 -10.90 -5.56 6.02
N GLY A 99 -11.97 -6.29 5.65
CA GLY A 99 -12.16 -6.81 4.30
C GLY A 99 -12.35 -5.69 3.27
N SER A 100 -13.16 -4.67 3.59
CA SER A 100 -13.31 -3.48 2.72
C SER A 100 -11.97 -2.77 2.53
N ASN A 101 -11.22 -2.56 3.62
CA ASN A 101 -9.89 -1.95 3.54
C ASN A 101 -8.94 -2.73 2.62
N LEU A 102 -8.91 -4.07 2.74
CA LEU A 102 -8.05 -4.89 1.89
C LEU A 102 -8.45 -4.83 0.42
N ASN A 103 -9.75 -4.83 0.11
CA ASN A 103 -10.23 -4.65 -1.25
C ASN A 103 -9.80 -3.29 -1.83
N ASP A 104 -9.91 -2.23 -1.05
CA ASP A 104 -9.48 -0.88 -1.44
C ASP A 104 -7.96 -0.80 -1.61
N ILE A 105 -7.18 -1.42 -0.71
CA ILE A 105 -5.71 -1.49 -0.79
C ILE A 105 -5.28 -2.21 -2.09
N VAL A 106 -5.85 -3.39 -2.35
CA VAL A 106 -5.55 -4.17 -3.56
C VAL A 106 -5.96 -3.39 -4.81
N GLY A 107 -7.14 -2.78 -4.82
CA GLY A 107 -7.64 -1.97 -5.93
C GLY A 107 -6.75 -0.75 -6.23
N ASP A 108 -6.31 -0.03 -5.21
CA ASP A 108 -5.38 1.09 -5.37
C ASP A 108 -4.02 0.65 -5.91
N LEU A 109 -3.48 -0.48 -5.42
CA LEU A 109 -2.22 -1.02 -5.92
C LEU A 109 -2.33 -1.42 -7.40
N GLN A 110 -3.40 -2.12 -7.78
CA GLN A 110 -3.65 -2.51 -9.17
C GLN A 110 -3.81 -1.29 -10.08
N THR A 111 -4.54 -0.27 -9.63
CA THR A 111 -4.70 1.00 -10.34
C THR A 111 -3.35 1.68 -10.51
N GLY A 112 -2.59 1.85 -9.42
CA GLY A 112 -1.27 2.46 -9.47
C GLY A 112 -0.31 1.72 -10.40
N ILE A 113 -0.27 0.39 -10.34
CA ILE A 113 0.55 -0.46 -11.21
C ILE A 113 0.19 -0.25 -12.70
N SER A 114 -1.10 -0.14 -13.03
CA SER A 114 -1.55 0.08 -14.41
C SER A 114 -1.15 1.44 -14.97
N MET A 115 -1.07 2.47 -14.12
CA MET A 115 -0.73 3.85 -14.48
C MET A 115 0.79 4.08 -14.53
N MET A 116 1.58 3.30 -13.79
CA MET A 116 3.03 3.47 -13.76
C MET A 116 3.71 2.93 -15.01
N ASN A 117 4.69 3.70 -15.52
CA ASN A 117 5.57 3.31 -16.61
C ASN A 117 7.03 3.45 -16.14
N ASP A 118 7.80 2.36 -16.24
CA ASP A 118 9.18 2.28 -15.76
C ASP A 118 10.14 3.25 -16.46
N ALA A 119 9.78 3.75 -17.68
CA ALA A 119 10.54 4.78 -18.37
C ALA A 119 10.63 6.10 -17.57
N TYR A 120 9.69 6.35 -16.66
CA TYR A 120 9.68 7.55 -15.81
C TYR A 120 10.32 7.32 -14.42
N ASN A 121 10.85 6.14 -14.16
CA ASN A 121 11.54 5.87 -12.89
C ASN A 121 12.90 6.56 -12.87
N VAL A 122 13.01 7.64 -12.11
CA VAL A 122 14.26 8.41 -11.96
C VAL A 122 15.18 7.88 -10.86
N SER A 123 14.64 7.16 -9.89
CA SER A 123 15.38 6.61 -8.75
C SER A 123 14.55 5.57 -8.00
N THR A 124 15.22 4.62 -7.36
CA THR A 124 14.61 3.66 -6.42
C THR A 124 14.15 4.28 -5.10
N SER A 125 14.43 5.57 -4.88
CA SER A 125 13.89 6.33 -3.74
C SER A 125 12.43 6.69 -3.90
N TYR A 126 11.87 6.58 -5.11
CA TYR A 126 10.45 6.78 -5.40
C TYR A 126 9.72 5.43 -5.47
N MET A 127 8.41 5.49 -5.37
CA MET A 127 7.58 4.30 -5.59
C MET A 127 7.74 3.83 -7.04
N THR A 128 8.29 2.64 -7.23
CA THR A 128 8.43 2.01 -8.54
C THR A 128 7.31 1.01 -8.78
N LYS A 129 7.08 0.66 -10.04
CA LYS A 129 6.13 -0.41 -10.39
C LYS A 129 6.47 -1.73 -9.69
N MET A 130 7.75 -2.05 -9.59
CA MET A 130 8.24 -3.22 -8.85
C MET A 130 7.90 -3.14 -7.36
N GLY A 131 8.12 -1.96 -6.72
CA GLY A 131 7.74 -1.72 -5.33
C GLY A 131 6.25 -1.92 -5.10
N ALA A 132 5.41 -1.42 -6.01
CA ALA A 132 3.96 -1.60 -5.93
C ALA A 132 3.54 -3.07 -6.06
N TYR A 133 4.15 -3.85 -6.95
CA TYR A 133 3.92 -5.30 -7.02
C TYR A 133 4.35 -6.03 -5.76
N ALA A 134 5.49 -5.66 -5.16
CA ALA A 134 5.96 -6.26 -3.91
C ALA A 134 4.98 -5.96 -2.74
N ILE A 135 4.45 -4.74 -2.68
CA ILE A 135 3.43 -4.36 -1.69
C ILE A 135 2.13 -5.13 -1.95
N LEU A 136 1.71 -5.27 -3.22
CA LEU A 136 0.53 -6.04 -3.61
C LEU A 136 0.65 -7.50 -3.17
N ALA A 137 1.80 -8.13 -3.41
CA ALA A 137 2.06 -9.50 -2.95
C ALA A 137 1.91 -9.63 -1.43
N ARG A 138 2.49 -8.68 -0.67
CA ARG A 138 2.43 -8.67 0.80
C ARG A 138 1.01 -8.43 1.32
N ALA A 139 0.29 -7.46 0.76
CA ALA A 139 -1.08 -7.14 1.17
C ALA A 139 -2.06 -8.27 0.83
N ALA A 140 -1.94 -8.85 -0.36
CA ALA A 140 -2.77 -9.97 -0.77
C ALA A 140 -2.47 -11.25 0.04
N LEU A 141 -1.20 -11.50 0.38
CA LEU A 141 -0.82 -12.62 1.26
C LEU A 141 -1.43 -12.45 2.66
N TYR A 142 -1.37 -11.24 3.22
CA TYR A 142 -2.00 -10.93 4.50
C TYR A 142 -3.52 -11.15 4.45
N GLY A 143 -4.17 -10.67 3.40
CA GLY A 143 -5.61 -10.82 3.18
C GLY A 143 -6.04 -12.26 2.94
N GLY A 144 -5.18 -13.10 2.37
CA GLY A 144 -5.43 -14.50 2.08
C GLY A 144 -5.80 -15.34 3.32
N ALA A 145 -5.40 -14.89 4.51
CA ALA A 145 -5.76 -15.54 5.77
C ALA A 145 -7.28 -15.58 6.04
N ALA A 146 -8.04 -14.61 5.50
CA ALA A 146 -9.50 -14.56 5.64
C ALA A 146 -10.25 -14.67 4.31
N ASP A 147 -9.59 -14.32 3.20
CA ASP A 147 -10.08 -14.51 1.83
C ASP A 147 -9.02 -15.24 0.99
N SER A 148 -9.15 -16.56 0.90
CA SER A 148 -8.17 -17.41 0.18
C SER A 148 -8.03 -17.09 -1.31
N SER A 149 -8.99 -16.37 -1.93
CA SER A 149 -8.88 -15.94 -3.33
C SER A 149 -7.72 -14.99 -3.57
N LEU A 150 -7.31 -14.24 -2.53
CA LEU A 150 -6.18 -13.31 -2.59
C LEU A 150 -4.80 -14.00 -2.70
N TYR A 151 -4.70 -15.30 -2.38
CA TYR A 151 -3.42 -16.02 -2.57
C TYR A 151 -2.99 -16.09 -4.04
N ALA A 152 -3.94 -16.20 -4.97
CA ALA A 152 -3.62 -16.16 -6.39
C ALA A 152 -3.02 -14.80 -6.80
N THR A 153 -3.59 -13.71 -6.30
CA THR A 153 -3.05 -12.35 -6.50
C THR A 153 -1.67 -12.21 -5.87
N ALA A 154 -1.47 -12.71 -4.65
CA ALA A 154 -0.18 -12.67 -3.98
C ALA A 154 0.90 -13.42 -4.78
N THR A 155 0.58 -14.64 -5.25
CA THR A 155 1.50 -15.46 -6.05
C THR A 155 1.87 -14.75 -7.35
N SER A 156 0.87 -14.32 -8.13
CA SER A 156 1.12 -13.63 -9.41
C SER A 156 1.94 -12.36 -9.24
N ALA A 157 1.68 -11.57 -8.19
CA ALA A 157 2.44 -10.36 -7.92
C ALA A 157 3.89 -10.67 -7.50
N ALA A 158 4.10 -11.69 -6.66
CA ALA A 158 5.45 -12.13 -6.26
C ALA A 158 6.24 -12.69 -7.46
N GLU A 159 5.64 -13.51 -8.30
CA GLU A 159 6.25 -14.04 -9.53
C GLU A 159 6.63 -12.91 -10.48
N TRP A 160 5.77 -11.89 -10.62
CA TRP A 160 6.12 -10.72 -11.43
C TRP A 160 7.39 -10.03 -10.92
N VAL A 161 7.51 -9.80 -9.61
CA VAL A 161 8.70 -9.20 -9.00
C VAL A 161 9.95 -10.06 -9.23
N MET A 162 9.84 -11.38 -9.05
CA MET A 162 10.95 -12.31 -9.27
C MET A 162 11.43 -12.35 -10.72
N ASN A 163 10.50 -12.26 -11.68
CA ASN A 163 10.79 -12.35 -13.10
C ASN A 163 11.30 -11.03 -13.71
N ASN A 164 10.97 -9.88 -13.10
CA ASN A 164 11.31 -8.56 -13.61
C ASN A 164 12.36 -7.83 -12.73
N GLY A 165 12.64 -8.35 -11.54
CA GLY A 165 13.65 -7.82 -10.64
C GLY A 165 15.06 -8.25 -11.01
N SER A 166 16.04 -7.42 -10.68
CA SER A 166 17.46 -7.75 -10.78
C SER A 166 17.97 -8.55 -9.57
N ALA A 167 17.20 -8.61 -8.48
CA ALA A 167 17.55 -9.35 -7.28
C ALA A 167 17.12 -10.81 -7.40
N SER A 168 18.05 -11.73 -7.21
CA SER A 168 17.76 -13.16 -7.07
C SER A 168 17.68 -13.52 -5.59
N PRO A 169 16.84 -14.51 -5.20
CA PRO A 169 16.92 -15.08 -3.86
C PRO A 169 18.33 -15.51 -3.56
N ALA A 170 18.84 -15.17 -2.37
CA ALA A 170 20.18 -15.59 -1.97
C ALA A 170 20.25 -17.13 -1.95
N SER A 171 21.31 -17.69 -2.50
CA SER A 171 21.61 -19.11 -2.28
C SER A 171 21.82 -19.39 -0.79
N ALA A 172 21.67 -20.63 -0.35
CA ALA A 172 21.93 -20.99 1.05
C ALA A 172 23.33 -20.57 1.53
N ALA A 173 24.34 -20.65 0.65
CA ALA A 173 25.70 -20.18 0.94
C ALA A 173 25.76 -18.65 1.01
N GLY A 174 25.09 -17.93 0.08
CA GLY A 174 25.02 -16.46 0.08
C GLY A 174 24.27 -15.92 1.29
N PHE A 175 23.16 -16.55 1.70
CA PHE A 175 22.44 -16.20 2.93
C PHE A 175 23.35 -16.36 4.15
N LYS A 176 24.06 -17.50 4.25
CA LYS A 176 25.00 -17.77 5.34
C LYS A 176 26.13 -16.72 5.39
N ALA A 177 26.71 -16.36 4.24
CA ALA A 177 27.75 -15.35 4.16
C ALA A 177 27.26 -13.93 4.55
N THR A 178 25.98 -13.63 4.36
CA THR A 178 25.42 -12.31 4.71
C THR A 178 25.16 -12.17 6.22
N TYR A 179 24.75 -13.22 6.90
CA TYR A 179 24.31 -13.17 8.30
C TYR A 179 25.29 -13.82 9.29
N TYR A 180 26.25 -14.58 8.83
CA TYR A 180 27.23 -15.30 9.64
C TYR A 180 28.65 -15.02 9.12
N THR A 181 29.03 -13.74 9.05
CA THR A 181 30.44 -13.35 8.91
C THR A 181 31.10 -13.58 10.26
N ASP A 182 32.03 -14.53 10.31
CA ASP A 182 32.93 -14.74 11.44
C ASP A 182 33.83 -13.53 11.67
#